data_79b28cbdf2ce6fda31c72ac177d0f2f1
#
_entry.id   79b28cbdf2ce6fda31c72ac177d0f2f1
#
_cell.length_a   1.000
_cell.length_b   1.000
_cell.length_c   1.000
_cell.angle_alpha   90.00
_cell.angle_beta   90.00
_cell.angle_gamma   90.00
#
_symmetry.space_group_name_H-M   'P 1'
#
loop_
_entity.id
_entity.type
_entity.pdbx_description
1 polymer ?
#
loop_
_entity_poly.entity_id
_entity_poly.type
_entity_poly.pdbx_seq_one_letter_code
_entity_poly.pdbx_strand_id
1 'polypeptide(L)'
;MSDQKLHKGSGNVYKDLGFPNAEEMQAKAILVSRIVSIIKKKHWSQAKAASVLGIKQPKVSLLSRGQFSGFSLGKLISLLNKLNQDIEIVVKNRPYSKKQHIGHVSVTYL
;
A
#
# COMPACT_ATOMS: atom_id res chain seq x y z
N MET A 1 -7.53 2.02 16.06
CA MET A 1 -7.93 2.70 15.81
C MET A 1 -7.80 3.28 14.75
N SER A 2 -8.13 3.48 14.14
CA SER A 2 -8.01 3.96 13.07
C SER A 2 -7.66 5.31 12.95
N ASP A 3 -6.52 5.60 12.57
CA ASP A 3 -6.05 6.86 12.49
C ASP A 3 -6.45 7.62 11.34
N GLN A 4 -6.98 7.01 10.37
CA GLN A 4 -7.36 7.70 9.18
C GLN A 4 -8.35 8.75 9.41
N LYS A 5 -9.18 8.59 10.44
CA LYS A 5 -10.16 9.58 10.71
C LYS A 5 -9.61 10.85 11.23
N LEU A 6 -8.35 10.87 11.60
CA LEU A 6 -7.73 12.05 12.12
C LEU A 6 -7.09 12.90 11.05
N HIS A 7 -7.10 12.43 9.80
CA HIS A 7 -6.49 13.19 8.72
C HIS A 7 -7.32 14.41 8.38
N LYS A 8 -6.66 15.50 8.05
CA LYS A 8 -7.29 16.68 7.53
C LYS A 8 -7.19 16.68 6.02
N GLY A 9 -7.88 17.57 5.36
CA GLY A 9 -7.86 17.66 3.92
C GLY A 9 -8.47 16.42 3.29
N SER A 10 -7.83 15.87 2.29
CA SER A 10 -8.38 14.75 1.55
C SER A 10 -8.15 13.41 2.23
N GLY A 11 -7.33 13.36 3.26
CA GLY A 11 -6.93 12.11 3.86
C GLY A 11 -5.85 11.40 3.08
N ASN A 12 -5.36 12.01 2.01
CA ASN A 12 -4.29 11.46 1.18
C ASN A 12 -3.17 12.47 1.13
N VAL A 13 -2.10 12.19 1.85
CA VAL A 13 -0.98 13.14 1.97
C VAL A 13 -0.34 13.41 0.62
N TYR A 14 -0.31 12.41 -0.28
CA TYR A 14 0.31 12.62 -1.58
C TYR A 14 -0.51 13.58 -2.43
N LYS A 15 -1.84 13.52 -2.33
CA LYS A 15 -2.71 14.45 -3.03
C LYS A 15 -2.52 15.85 -2.48
N ASP A 16 -2.44 15.99 -1.17
CA ASP A 16 -2.26 17.28 -0.53
C ASP A 16 -0.93 17.92 -0.89
N LEU A 17 0.08 17.10 -1.19
CA LEU A 17 1.38 17.58 -1.63
C LEU A 17 1.48 17.81 -3.13
N GLY A 18 0.41 17.51 -3.87
CA GLY A 18 0.38 17.78 -5.31
C GLY A 18 0.95 16.72 -6.21
N PHE A 19 1.13 15.49 -5.73
CA PHE A 19 1.62 14.41 -6.58
C PHE A 19 0.54 14.02 -7.60
N PRO A 20 0.91 13.87 -8.88
CA PRO A 20 -0.09 13.61 -9.92
C PRO A 20 -0.76 12.24 -9.83
N ASN A 21 -0.11 11.23 -9.23
CA ASN A 21 -0.67 9.91 -9.09
C ASN A 21 -0.90 9.61 -7.61
N ALA A 22 -1.50 10.56 -6.91
CA ALA A 22 -1.62 10.50 -5.46
C ALA A 22 -2.37 9.28 -4.95
N GLU A 23 -3.44 8.86 -5.63
CA GLU A 23 -4.20 7.71 -5.17
C GLU A 23 -3.40 6.41 -5.31
N GLU A 24 -2.66 6.28 -6.39
CA GLU A 24 -1.80 5.12 -6.56
C GLU A 24 -0.69 5.11 -5.51
N MET A 25 -0.10 6.25 -5.22
CA MET A 25 0.94 6.34 -4.19
C MET A 25 0.38 6.00 -2.82
N GLN A 26 -0.83 6.47 -2.52
CA GLN A 26 -1.47 6.16 -1.25
C GLN A 26 -1.75 4.66 -1.14
N ALA A 27 -2.25 4.04 -2.21
CA ALA A 27 -2.50 2.61 -2.23
C ALA A 27 -1.21 1.82 -2.01
N LYS A 28 -0.14 2.21 -2.71
CA LYS A 28 1.15 1.54 -2.52
C LYS A 28 1.65 1.69 -1.09
N ALA A 29 1.52 2.88 -0.52
CA ALA A 29 1.99 3.13 0.84
C ALA A 29 1.28 2.23 1.85
N ILE A 30 -0.02 2.03 1.67
CA ILE A 30 -0.79 1.15 2.56
C ILE A 30 -0.32 -0.29 2.43
N LEU A 31 -0.12 -0.76 1.19
CA LEU A 31 0.35 -2.13 0.97
C LEU A 31 1.75 -2.34 1.54
N VAL A 32 2.64 -1.39 1.35
CA VAL A 32 4.00 -1.46 1.90
C VAL A 32 3.96 -1.49 3.42
N SER A 33 3.13 -0.64 4.02
CA SER A 33 2.96 -0.61 5.47
C SER A 33 2.54 -1.98 5.99
N ARG A 34 1.63 -2.65 5.29
CA ARG A 34 1.18 -3.98 5.69
C ARG A 34 2.31 -5.01 5.58
N ILE A 35 3.07 -4.97 4.48
CA ILE A 35 4.20 -5.87 4.28
C ILE A 35 5.21 -5.69 5.41
N VAL A 36 5.59 -4.46 5.70
CA VAL A 36 6.58 -4.16 6.74
C VAL A 36 6.08 -4.60 8.11
N SER A 37 4.80 -4.36 8.39
CA SER A 37 4.21 -4.76 9.65
C SER A 37 4.29 -6.28 9.86
N ILE A 38 4.02 -7.05 8.80
CA ILE A 38 4.09 -8.51 8.89
C ILE A 38 5.51 -8.97 9.14
N ILE A 39 6.48 -8.39 8.43
CA ILE A 39 7.89 -8.74 8.61
C ILE A 39 8.31 -8.48 10.05
N LYS A 40 7.91 -7.34 10.60
CA LYS A 40 8.25 -6.99 11.98
C LYS A 40 7.62 -7.95 12.99
N LYS A 41 6.37 -8.30 12.78
CA LYS A 41 5.69 -9.23 13.68
C LYS A 41 6.32 -10.61 13.67
N LYS A 42 6.86 -11.01 12.53
CA LYS A 42 7.51 -12.31 12.40
C LYS A 42 8.95 -12.27 12.93
N HIS A 43 9.46 -11.09 13.23
CA HIS A 43 10.84 -10.91 13.69
C HIS A 43 11.86 -11.45 12.68
N TRP A 44 11.52 -11.33 11.39
CA TRP A 44 12.43 -11.78 10.34
C TRP A 44 13.54 -10.77 10.12
N SER A 45 14.73 -11.29 9.84
CA SER A 45 15.81 -10.45 9.33
C SER A 45 15.49 -10.05 7.88
N GLN A 46 16.23 -9.09 7.36
CA GLN A 46 16.06 -8.72 5.95
C GLN A 46 16.39 -9.88 5.02
N ALA A 47 17.38 -10.69 5.40
CA ALA A 47 17.73 -11.87 4.60
C ALA A 47 16.58 -12.87 4.57
N LYS A 48 15.95 -13.12 5.72
CA LYS A 48 14.82 -14.04 5.80
C LYS A 48 13.65 -13.51 5.00
N ALA A 49 13.33 -12.22 5.16
CA ALA A 49 12.24 -11.60 4.43
C ALA A 49 12.48 -11.68 2.92
N ALA A 50 13.71 -11.43 2.48
CA ALA A 50 14.06 -11.51 1.07
C ALA A 50 13.81 -12.92 0.53
N SER A 51 14.19 -13.94 1.29
CA SER A 51 13.98 -15.31 0.90
C SER A 51 12.49 -15.63 0.76
N VAL A 52 11.69 -15.24 1.75
CA VAL A 52 10.25 -15.51 1.73
C VAL A 52 9.57 -14.76 0.57
N LEU A 53 9.94 -13.50 0.40
CA LEU A 53 9.31 -12.66 -0.64
C LEU A 53 9.84 -12.95 -2.04
N GLY A 54 10.97 -13.63 -2.15
CA GLY A 54 11.56 -13.90 -3.46
C GLY A 54 12.12 -12.68 -4.13
N ILE A 55 12.61 -11.72 -3.34
CA ILE A 55 13.24 -10.51 -3.87
C ILE A 55 14.62 -10.36 -3.22
N LYS A 56 15.43 -9.49 -3.79
CA LYS A 56 16.77 -9.28 -3.27
C LYS A 56 16.75 -8.45 -2.01
N GLN A 57 17.70 -8.68 -1.13
CA GLN A 57 17.75 -8.03 0.17
C GLN A 57 17.75 -6.50 0.08
N PRO A 58 18.46 -5.87 -0.86
CA PRO A 58 18.36 -4.40 -0.99
C PRO A 58 16.95 -3.91 -1.24
N LYS A 59 16.11 -4.71 -1.93
CA LYS A 59 14.72 -4.36 -2.15
C LYS A 59 13.92 -4.41 -0.84
N VAL A 60 14.21 -5.38 0.02
CA VAL A 60 13.59 -5.43 1.34
C VAL A 60 13.96 -4.18 2.13
N SER A 61 15.22 -3.76 2.06
CA SER A 61 15.67 -2.56 2.74
C SER A 61 14.91 -1.33 2.28
N LEU A 62 14.68 -1.21 0.97
CA LEU A 62 13.88 -0.09 0.43
C LEU A 62 12.47 -0.10 1.01
N LEU A 63 11.81 -1.25 1.03
CA LEU A 63 10.46 -1.35 1.59
C LEU A 63 10.46 -0.93 3.07
N SER A 64 11.45 -1.39 3.82
CA SER A 64 11.53 -1.09 5.25
C SER A 64 11.68 0.39 5.53
N ARG A 65 12.25 1.13 4.59
CA ARG A 65 12.42 2.57 4.72
C ARG A 65 11.30 3.35 4.06
N GLY A 66 10.27 2.66 3.58
CA GLY A 66 9.13 3.32 2.93
C GLY A 66 9.43 3.83 1.54
N GLN A 67 10.49 3.33 0.90
CA GLN A 67 10.86 3.75 -0.45
C GLN A 67 10.33 2.74 -1.44
N PHE A 68 9.18 3.03 -2.02
CA PHE A 68 8.47 2.05 -2.84
C PHE A 68 8.28 2.47 -4.29
N SER A 69 8.94 3.53 -4.75
CA SER A 69 8.74 4.00 -6.11
C SER A 69 9.08 2.97 -7.18
N GLY A 70 9.99 2.05 -6.87
CA GLY A 70 10.36 1.00 -7.80
C GLY A 70 9.47 -0.23 -7.76
N PHE A 71 8.35 -0.18 -7.01
CA PHE A 71 7.45 -1.31 -6.90
C PHE A 71 6.10 -0.94 -7.52
N SER A 72 5.58 -1.79 -8.40
CA SER A 72 4.23 -1.59 -8.91
C SER A 72 3.20 -2.09 -7.91
N LEU A 73 1.96 -1.65 -8.04
CA LEU A 73 0.87 -2.19 -7.23
C LEU A 73 0.78 -3.70 -7.37
N GLY A 74 0.87 -4.21 -8.61
CA GLY A 74 0.80 -5.65 -8.83
C GLY A 74 1.92 -6.39 -8.12
N LYS A 75 3.12 -5.82 -8.12
CA LYS A 75 4.23 -6.45 -7.42
C LYS A 75 3.98 -6.49 -5.91
N LEU A 76 3.47 -5.39 -5.34
CA LEU A 76 3.18 -5.35 -3.91
C LEU A 76 2.09 -6.35 -3.54
N ILE A 77 1.07 -6.47 -4.37
CA ILE A 77 0.02 -7.47 -4.18
C ILE A 77 0.64 -8.89 -4.18
N SER A 78 1.52 -9.15 -5.14
CA SER A 78 2.19 -10.43 -5.23
C SER A 78 3.02 -10.73 -3.97
N LEU A 79 3.71 -9.73 -3.43
CA LEU A 79 4.48 -9.91 -2.21
C LEU A 79 3.58 -10.24 -1.03
N LEU A 80 2.44 -9.57 -0.92
CA LEU A 80 1.47 -9.86 0.15
C LEU A 80 0.92 -11.28 0.03
N ASN A 81 0.69 -11.75 -1.19
CA ASN A 81 0.24 -13.13 -1.36
C ASN A 81 1.27 -14.11 -0.82
N LYS A 82 2.55 -13.81 -0.95
CA LYS A 82 3.60 -14.67 -0.39
C LYS A 82 3.65 -14.62 1.13
N LEU A 83 2.97 -13.67 1.72
CA LEU A 83 2.86 -13.55 3.17
C LEU A 83 1.52 -14.06 3.69
N ASN A 84 0.86 -14.91 2.90
CA ASN A 84 -0.43 -15.48 3.25
C ASN A 84 -1.53 -14.45 3.40
N GLN A 85 -1.45 -13.37 2.64
CA GLN A 85 -2.51 -12.38 2.61
C GLN A 85 -3.34 -12.58 1.35
N ASP A 86 -4.65 -12.66 1.50
CA ASP A 86 -5.55 -12.70 0.37
C ASP A 86 -5.92 -11.29 -0.02
N ILE A 87 -5.89 -11.00 -1.31
CA ILE A 87 -6.22 -9.68 -1.83
C ILE A 87 -7.51 -9.79 -2.62
N GLU A 88 -8.47 -8.96 -2.27
CA GLU A 88 -9.73 -8.91 -2.98
C GLU A 88 -9.88 -7.54 -3.60
N ILE A 89 -10.20 -7.49 -4.88
CA ILE A 89 -10.39 -6.24 -5.59
C ILE A 89 -11.88 -6.11 -5.91
N VAL A 90 -12.50 -5.07 -5.40
CA VAL A 90 -13.93 -4.84 -5.57
C VAL A 90 -14.13 -3.62 -6.44
N VAL A 91 -14.92 -3.78 -7.50
CA VAL A 91 -15.29 -2.67 -8.37
C VAL A 91 -16.77 -2.43 -8.15
N LYS A 92 -17.15 -1.20 -7.82
CA LYS A 92 -18.55 -0.89 -7.55
C LYS A 92 -18.95 0.40 -8.20
N ASN A 93 -20.23 0.50 -8.55
CA ASN A 93 -20.76 1.72 -9.10
C ASN A 93 -20.80 2.78 -8.02
N ARG A 94 -20.41 3.99 -8.41
CA ARG A 94 -20.44 5.12 -7.52
C ARG A 94 -21.67 5.94 -7.81
N PRO A 95 -22.40 6.42 -6.81
CA PRO A 95 -23.54 7.29 -7.05
C PRO A 95 -23.11 8.57 -7.75
N TYR A 96 -23.93 9.05 -8.67
CA TYR A 96 -23.64 10.26 -9.41
C TYR A 96 -23.54 11.45 -8.45
N SER A 97 -22.55 12.30 -8.69
CA SER A 97 -22.39 13.55 -7.95
C SER A 97 -21.98 14.64 -8.91
N LYS A 98 -22.59 15.80 -8.79
CA LYS A 98 -22.21 16.93 -9.63
C LYS A 98 -20.79 17.39 -9.38
N LYS A 99 -20.26 17.13 -8.19
CA LYS A 99 -18.93 17.59 -7.84
C LYS A 99 -17.83 16.62 -8.20
N GLN A 100 -18.17 15.35 -8.35
CA GLN A 100 -17.16 14.33 -8.61
C GLN A 100 -17.66 13.38 -9.65
N HIS A 101 -16.95 13.33 -10.76
CA HIS A 101 -17.32 12.48 -11.88
C HIS A 101 -16.35 11.32 -12.05
N ILE A 102 -15.27 11.27 -11.26
CA ILE A 102 -14.23 10.26 -11.37
C ILE A 102 -14.24 9.41 -10.12
N GLY A 103 -14.23 8.10 -10.29
CA GLY A 103 -14.13 7.19 -9.18
C GLY A 103 -12.76 7.21 -8.55
N HIS A 104 -12.64 6.59 -7.41
CA HIS A 104 -11.40 6.59 -6.62
C HIS A 104 -10.91 5.18 -6.36
N VAL A 105 -9.61 5.07 -6.12
CA VAL A 105 -8.98 3.83 -5.67
C VAL A 105 -8.66 3.99 -4.20
N SER A 106 -9.06 3.02 -3.41
CA SER A 106 -8.69 3.02 -2.00
C SER A 106 -8.30 1.60 -1.58
N VAL A 107 -7.45 1.51 -0.57
CA VAL A 107 -7.02 0.23 -0.02
C VAL A 107 -7.36 0.22 1.46
N THR A 108 -8.01 -0.84 1.90
CA THR A 108 -8.23 -1.08 3.31
C THR A 108 -7.78 -2.50 3.61
N TYR A 109 -7.50 -2.79 4.88
CA TYR A 109 -7.21 -4.16 5.27
C TYR A 109 -7.86 -4.43 6.62
N LEU A 110 -8.18 -5.68 6.81
CA LEU A 110 -8.89 -6.11 8.02
C LEU A 110 -7.94 -6.62 9.07
#